data_4ada9a6110ee91150861ba2356e026fb
#
_entry.id   4ada9a6110ee91150861ba2356e026fb
#
_cell.length_a   1.000
_cell.length_b   1.000
_cell.length_c   1.000
_cell.angle_alpha   90.00
_cell.angle_beta   90.00
_cell.angle_gamma   90.00
#
_symmetry.space_group_name_H-M   'P 1'
#
loop_
_entity.id
_entity.type
_entity.pdbx_description
1 polymer ?
#
loop_
_entity_poly.entity_id
_entity_poly.type
_entity_poly.pdbx_seq_one_letter_code
_entity_poly.pdbx_strand_id
1 'polypeptide(L)'
;MRVLVAAMSLFASLAFAQNCPTRASWPTENWPIQLVDANAKATEIKALEDYLFTLTGKDEDREGLRTEGVVIIKNGKLVYERYAKGFDETKRHLSWSVGKSISSALIGIAVKEGALKLEDSICEHLPEFAGRPQCAITVKDTITFATGLGWQEEYEDEVYQVSSVIAMLFGSGHRDQLGFILGEKVVATPGTRWSYSTGDAEVASALAKRALARTHGNDAFWAVLFDKIGMSRTVFEEDSKGTPMGGSMVYATPRDYAKFGWLFLNDGCWNGERILPEGWVKTSTTPSEPFIASDKKGEPSGYMWWLNAEIPSRELPFPWKNSPHDAYGAIGHWGQYIMVVPSADLVVVRTGDDRDDYVDEDKLITLSLAVAQ
;
A
#
# COMPACT_ATOMS: atom_id res chain seq x y z
N MET A 1 -47.01 31.43 40.85
CA MET A 1 -45.55 31.17 40.61
C MET A 1 -45.39 29.69 40.34
N ARG A 2 -45.17 29.31 39.09
CA ARG A 2 -44.86 27.93 38.71
C ARG A 2 -43.40 27.92 38.36
N VAL A 3 -42.61 27.15 39.13
CA VAL A 3 -41.16 26.94 38.87
C VAL A 3 -41.03 25.82 37.84
N LEU A 4 -40.53 26.14 36.65
CA LEU A 4 -40.11 25.14 35.68
C LEU A 4 -38.70 24.66 36.07
N VAL A 5 -38.57 23.37 36.42
CA VAL A 5 -37.29 22.69 36.55
C VAL A 5 -36.91 22.15 35.17
N ALA A 6 -35.91 22.73 34.56
CA ALA A 6 -35.32 22.21 33.33
C ALA A 6 -34.38 21.06 33.69
N ALA A 7 -34.73 19.84 33.30
CA ALA A 7 -33.85 18.68 33.37
C ALA A 7 -32.84 18.74 32.22
N MET A 8 -31.57 18.99 32.56
CA MET A 8 -30.44 18.94 31.65
C MET A 8 -30.01 17.47 31.52
N SER A 9 -30.38 16.81 30.41
CA SER A 9 -29.94 15.46 30.10
C SER A 9 -28.46 15.53 29.64
N LEU A 10 -27.54 15.12 30.50
CA LEU A 10 -26.17 14.83 30.11
C LEU A 10 -26.19 13.56 29.24
N PHE A 11 -26.05 13.71 27.93
CA PHE A 11 -25.61 12.62 27.06
C PHE A 11 -24.13 12.38 27.32
N ALA A 12 -23.82 11.42 28.18
CA ALA A 12 -22.50 10.83 28.24
C ALA A 12 -22.31 10.01 26.95
N SER A 13 -21.56 10.55 25.99
CA SER A 13 -21.04 9.77 24.89
C SER A 13 -20.12 8.69 25.48
N LEU A 14 -20.59 7.45 25.50
CA LEU A 14 -19.74 6.29 25.70
C LEU A 14 -18.73 6.26 24.54
N ALA A 15 -17.56 6.83 24.75
CA ALA A 15 -16.41 6.57 23.92
C ALA A 15 -16.11 5.07 24.09
N PHE A 16 -16.52 4.24 23.13
CA PHE A 16 -15.99 2.88 23.02
C PHE A 16 -14.48 3.03 22.97
N ALA A 17 -13.78 2.44 23.96
CA ALA A 17 -12.33 2.38 23.93
C ALA A 17 -11.93 1.70 22.63
N GLN A 18 -11.31 2.45 21.73
CA GLN A 18 -10.80 1.90 20.47
C GLN A 18 -9.76 0.86 20.88
N ASN A 19 -9.94 -0.41 20.46
CA ASN A 19 -9.03 -1.52 20.78
C ASN A 19 -7.72 -1.35 19.99
N CYS A 20 -6.93 -0.34 20.33
CA CYS A 20 -5.62 -0.11 19.72
C CYS A 20 -4.52 -0.80 20.52
N PRO A 21 -3.53 -1.41 19.84
CA PRO A 21 -2.35 -1.97 20.52
C PRO A 21 -1.61 -0.90 21.33
N THR A 22 -1.21 -1.25 22.54
CA THR A 22 -0.36 -0.39 23.35
C THR A 22 1.09 -0.50 22.90
N ARG A 23 1.73 0.63 22.62
CA ARG A 23 3.15 0.71 22.26
C ARG A 23 3.87 1.67 23.20
N ALA A 24 5.13 1.38 23.47
CA ALA A 24 5.96 2.24 24.34
C ALA A 24 6.21 3.62 23.74
N SER A 25 6.23 3.71 22.40
CA SER A 25 6.41 4.96 21.65
C SER A 25 5.85 4.84 20.24
N TRP A 26 5.58 5.98 19.62
CA TRP A 26 5.11 6.08 18.24
C TRP A 26 6.06 6.98 17.44
N PRO A 27 6.47 6.58 16.25
CA PRO A 27 7.49 7.29 15.46
C PRO A 27 6.91 8.46 14.64
N THR A 28 5.95 9.22 15.18
CA THR A 28 5.28 10.30 14.43
C THR A 28 6.29 11.35 13.94
N GLU A 29 7.22 11.78 14.79
CA GLU A 29 8.31 12.67 14.37
C GLU A 29 9.50 11.88 13.84
N ASN A 30 10.09 11.03 14.69
CA ASN A 30 11.27 10.23 14.36
C ASN A 30 11.14 8.81 14.92
N TRP A 31 11.75 7.85 14.25
CA TRP A 31 11.88 6.50 14.76
C TRP A 31 12.77 6.49 16.02
N PRO A 32 12.36 5.81 17.11
CA PRO A 32 13.29 5.43 18.15
C PRO A 32 14.38 4.53 17.55
N ILE A 33 15.64 4.88 17.74
CA ILE A 33 16.77 4.15 17.17
C ILE A 33 17.36 3.23 18.23
N GLN A 34 17.48 1.95 17.91
CA GLN A 34 18.20 0.95 18.68
C GLN A 34 18.87 -0.02 17.72
N LEU A 35 19.97 0.44 17.10
CA LEU A 35 20.70 -0.38 16.14
C LEU A 35 21.19 -1.68 16.79
N VAL A 36 21.17 -2.76 16.00
CA VAL A 36 21.78 -4.03 16.40
C VAL A 36 23.29 -3.87 16.59
N ASP A 37 23.88 -4.68 17.47
CA ASP A 37 25.32 -4.72 17.61
C ASP A 37 25.96 -5.31 16.36
N ALA A 38 26.62 -4.46 15.57
CA ALA A 38 27.21 -4.83 14.29
C ALA A 38 28.31 -5.91 14.42
N ASN A 39 28.97 -6.02 15.58
CA ASN A 39 29.94 -7.09 15.81
C ASN A 39 29.25 -8.41 16.14
N ALA A 40 28.22 -8.37 16.98
CA ALA A 40 27.45 -9.56 17.32
C ALA A 40 26.66 -10.11 16.14
N LYS A 41 26.21 -9.24 15.21
CA LYS A 41 25.40 -9.56 14.02
C LYS A 41 26.19 -9.47 12.70
N ALA A 42 27.52 -9.52 12.76
CA ALA A 42 28.37 -9.34 11.57
C ALA A 42 28.04 -10.31 10.43
N THR A 43 27.74 -11.57 10.75
CA THR A 43 27.41 -12.61 9.77
C THR A 43 26.08 -12.37 9.10
N GLU A 44 25.05 -12.05 9.89
CA GLU A 44 23.68 -11.82 9.41
C GLU A 44 23.60 -10.54 8.59
N ILE A 45 24.23 -9.46 9.07
CA ILE A 45 24.34 -8.19 8.34
C ILE A 45 25.07 -8.41 7.02
N LYS A 46 26.21 -9.11 7.05
CA LYS A 46 26.95 -9.40 5.82
C LYS A 46 26.11 -10.19 4.83
N ALA A 47 25.36 -11.19 5.27
CA ALA A 47 24.50 -11.99 4.40
C ALA A 47 23.40 -11.13 3.75
N LEU A 48 22.76 -10.23 4.51
CA LEU A 48 21.77 -9.28 4.00
C LEU A 48 22.41 -8.32 3.00
N GLU A 49 23.56 -7.76 3.33
CA GLU A 49 24.25 -6.79 2.49
C GLU A 49 24.82 -7.41 1.21
N ASP A 50 25.40 -8.59 1.29
CA ASP A 50 25.88 -9.35 0.12
C ASP A 50 24.73 -9.64 -0.86
N TYR A 51 23.54 -9.94 -0.32
CA TYR A 51 22.36 -10.18 -1.15
C TYR A 51 21.85 -8.91 -1.80
N LEU A 52 21.66 -7.84 -1.04
CA LEU A 52 20.93 -6.66 -1.52
C LEU A 52 21.81 -5.58 -2.16
N PHE A 53 23.10 -5.48 -1.77
CA PHE A 53 23.97 -4.38 -2.18
C PHE A 53 25.17 -4.81 -3.04
N THR A 54 25.32 -6.11 -3.32
CA THR A 54 26.34 -6.54 -4.27
C THR A 54 25.82 -6.31 -5.69
N LEU A 55 26.43 -5.35 -6.37
CA LEU A 55 26.11 -5.06 -7.75
C LEU A 55 26.63 -6.16 -8.66
N THR A 56 25.78 -6.62 -9.57
CA THR A 56 26.12 -7.51 -10.67
C THR A 56 26.02 -6.74 -11.98
N GLY A 57 26.90 -7.01 -12.95
CA GLY A 57 26.95 -6.27 -14.20
C GLY A 57 27.47 -4.83 -14.05
N LYS A 58 27.27 -4.01 -15.04
CA LYS A 58 27.69 -2.61 -15.06
C LYS A 58 26.57 -1.70 -14.58
N ASP A 59 26.93 -0.58 -13.94
CA ASP A 59 25.97 0.40 -13.45
C ASP A 59 25.09 1.00 -14.56
N GLU A 60 25.68 1.22 -15.73
CA GLU A 60 24.99 1.78 -16.90
C GLU A 60 23.91 0.85 -17.45
N ASP A 61 24.09 -0.46 -17.31
CA ASP A 61 23.15 -1.47 -17.82
C ASP A 61 22.01 -1.75 -16.82
N ARG A 62 22.18 -1.36 -15.55
CA ARG A 62 21.22 -1.55 -14.43
C ARG A 62 20.78 -3.01 -14.24
N GLU A 63 21.64 -3.95 -14.62
CA GLU A 63 21.40 -5.38 -14.42
C GLU A 63 21.51 -5.77 -12.94
N GLY A 64 20.68 -6.74 -12.52
CA GLY A 64 20.66 -7.26 -11.15
C GLY A 64 20.02 -6.33 -10.13
N LEU A 65 20.18 -6.66 -8.86
CA LEU A 65 19.61 -5.87 -7.75
C LEU A 65 20.34 -4.53 -7.60
N ARG A 66 19.58 -3.46 -7.56
CA ARG A 66 20.02 -2.07 -7.41
C ARG A 66 19.38 -1.44 -6.18
N THR A 67 19.71 -1.95 -5.01
CA THR A 67 19.16 -1.44 -3.75
C THR A 67 19.68 -0.04 -3.46
N GLU A 68 18.77 0.88 -3.25
CA GLU A 68 19.03 2.27 -2.87
C GLU A 68 18.95 2.48 -1.37
N GLY A 69 18.03 1.79 -0.69
CA GLY A 69 17.90 1.85 0.76
C GLY A 69 17.19 0.63 1.35
N VAL A 70 17.60 0.26 2.55
CA VAL A 70 16.93 -0.75 3.39
C VAL A 70 16.74 -0.18 4.78
N VAL A 71 15.55 -0.36 5.34
CA VAL A 71 15.21 0.01 6.73
C VAL A 71 14.51 -1.17 7.38
N ILE A 72 14.97 -1.56 8.58
CA ILE A 72 14.36 -2.63 9.37
C ILE A 72 13.88 -2.05 10.70
N ILE A 73 12.57 -2.20 10.94
CA ILE A 73 11.91 -1.83 12.19
C ILE A 73 11.57 -3.10 12.96
N LYS A 74 11.98 -3.19 14.20
CA LYS A 74 11.70 -4.31 15.11
C LYS A 74 11.19 -3.77 16.44
N ASN A 75 10.06 -4.27 16.92
CA ASN A 75 9.46 -3.86 18.20
C ASN A 75 9.29 -2.32 18.30
N GLY A 76 8.94 -1.66 17.20
CA GLY A 76 8.75 -0.20 17.11
C GLY A 76 10.02 0.62 17.11
N LYS A 77 11.18 0.01 16.87
CA LYS A 77 12.48 0.69 16.83
C LYS A 77 13.17 0.43 15.51
N LEU A 78 13.87 1.42 15.00
CA LEU A 78 14.79 1.27 13.89
C LEU A 78 16.02 0.51 14.39
N VAL A 79 16.20 -0.72 13.90
CA VAL A 79 17.28 -1.62 14.33
C VAL A 79 18.40 -1.75 13.32
N TYR A 80 18.10 -1.49 12.05
CA TYR A 80 19.07 -1.50 10.96
C TYR A 80 18.62 -0.59 9.83
N GLU A 81 19.54 0.14 9.24
CA GLU A 81 19.36 0.82 7.96
C GLU A 81 20.67 0.91 7.21
N ARG A 82 20.60 0.85 5.90
CA ARG A 82 21.71 1.08 4.98
C ARG A 82 21.20 1.71 3.71
N TYR A 83 21.99 2.63 3.17
CA TYR A 83 21.72 3.33 1.92
C TYR A 83 22.91 3.16 0.95
N ALA A 84 22.62 3.03 -0.33
CA ALA A 84 23.64 3.00 -1.38
C ALA A 84 24.27 4.39 -1.54
N LYS A 85 25.41 4.45 -2.24
CA LYS A 85 26.11 5.71 -2.52
C LYS A 85 25.19 6.69 -3.27
N GLY A 86 25.03 7.88 -2.71
CA GLY A 86 24.16 8.95 -3.26
C GLY A 86 22.75 8.99 -2.66
N PHE A 87 22.40 8.00 -1.84
CA PHE A 87 21.14 7.93 -1.11
C PHE A 87 21.35 8.10 0.40
N ASP A 88 20.32 8.51 1.09
CA ASP A 88 20.28 8.69 2.54
C ASP A 88 18.82 8.62 3.04
N GLU A 89 18.63 8.73 4.35
CA GLU A 89 17.32 8.67 4.99
C GLU A 89 16.36 9.81 4.59
N THR A 90 16.84 10.81 3.87
CA THR A 90 16.04 11.98 3.45
C THR A 90 15.58 11.91 2.00
N LYS A 91 16.16 11.03 1.19
CA LYS A 91 15.80 10.88 -0.21
C LYS A 91 14.45 10.21 -0.35
N ARG A 92 13.61 10.79 -1.21
CA ARG A 92 12.33 10.19 -1.57
C ARG A 92 12.54 9.21 -2.70
N HIS A 93 11.82 8.12 -2.62
CA HIS A 93 11.78 7.08 -3.65
C HIS A 93 10.37 6.96 -4.20
N LEU A 94 10.26 6.71 -5.48
CA LEU A 94 9.00 6.43 -6.16
C LEU A 94 8.42 5.12 -5.64
N SER A 95 7.14 5.15 -5.27
CA SER A 95 6.45 3.98 -4.71
C SER A 95 6.22 2.86 -5.73
N TRP A 96 6.06 3.23 -6.99
CA TRP A 96 5.40 2.34 -7.94
C TRP A 96 4.15 1.71 -7.28
N SER A 97 3.93 0.43 -7.46
CA SER A 97 2.70 -0.22 -6.99
C SER A 97 2.53 -0.31 -5.47
N VAL A 98 3.53 0.05 -4.65
CA VAL A 98 3.33 0.27 -3.21
C VAL A 98 2.25 1.36 -2.98
N GLY A 99 2.11 2.33 -3.88
CA GLY A 99 1.06 3.34 -3.86
C GLY A 99 -0.36 2.76 -3.83
N LYS A 100 -0.59 1.58 -4.42
CA LYS A 100 -1.90 0.90 -4.42
C LYS A 100 -2.36 0.55 -3.00
N SER A 101 -1.45 0.05 -2.17
CA SER A 101 -1.77 -0.25 -0.76
C SER A 101 -2.10 1.02 0.02
N ILE A 102 -1.45 2.16 -0.31
CA ILE A 102 -1.77 3.47 0.25
C ILE A 102 -3.17 3.91 -0.20
N SER A 103 -3.49 3.77 -1.49
CA SER A 103 -4.82 4.10 -2.03
C SER A 103 -5.93 3.27 -1.39
N SER A 104 -5.69 1.97 -1.16
CA SER A 104 -6.59 1.10 -0.42
C SER A 104 -6.80 1.59 1.03
N ALA A 105 -5.75 2.00 1.72
CA ALA A 105 -5.87 2.56 3.06
C ALA A 105 -6.71 3.85 3.08
N LEU A 106 -6.56 4.72 2.09
CA LEU A 106 -7.36 5.94 1.95
C LEU A 106 -8.86 5.64 1.71
N ILE A 107 -9.18 4.59 0.93
CA ILE A 107 -10.55 4.06 0.83
C ILE A 107 -11.04 3.61 2.21
N GLY A 108 -10.21 2.87 2.97
CA GLY A 108 -10.55 2.45 4.33
C GLY A 108 -10.89 3.63 5.25
N ILE A 109 -10.11 4.71 5.19
CA ILE A 109 -10.38 5.93 5.96
C ILE A 109 -11.71 6.57 5.53
N ALA A 110 -11.96 6.68 4.22
CA ALA A 110 -13.20 7.23 3.70
C ALA A 110 -14.43 6.40 4.12
N VAL A 111 -14.28 5.06 4.18
CA VAL A 111 -15.33 4.16 4.69
C VAL A 111 -15.55 4.38 6.19
N LYS A 112 -14.48 4.48 6.98
CA LYS A 112 -14.57 4.77 8.43
C LYS A 112 -15.29 6.07 8.73
N GLU A 113 -15.06 7.11 7.92
CA GLU A 113 -15.72 8.41 8.05
C GLU A 113 -17.15 8.44 7.50
N GLY A 114 -17.60 7.33 6.90
CA GLY A 114 -18.93 7.24 6.28
C GLY A 114 -19.06 8.05 4.98
N ALA A 115 -17.92 8.47 4.41
CA ALA A 115 -17.87 9.21 3.15
C ALA A 115 -18.02 8.30 1.92
N LEU A 116 -17.71 6.99 2.06
CA LEU A 116 -17.88 5.91 1.09
C LEU A 116 -18.44 4.67 1.77
N LYS A 117 -19.08 3.80 0.97
CA LYS A 117 -19.34 2.40 1.31
C LYS A 117 -18.68 1.52 0.27
N LEU A 118 -18.27 0.31 0.64
CA LEU A 118 -17.65 -0.63 -0.28
C LEU A 118 -18.59 -1.06 -1.40
N GLU A 119 -19.88 -1.07 -1.13
CA GLU A 119 -20.96 -1.45 -2.06
C GLU A 119 -21.45 -0.29 -2.93
N ASP A 120 -21.03 0.95 -2.68
CA ASP A 120 -21.41 2.10 -3.50
C ASP A 120 -20.92 1.88 -4.94
N SER A 121 -21.76 2.25 -5.91
CA SER A 121 -21.32 2.37 -7.30
C SER A 121 -20.28 3.48 -7.43
N ILE A 122 -19.23 3.26 -8.20
CA ILE A 122 -18.26 4.33 -8.48
C ILE A 122 -18.91 5.57 -9.11
N CYS A 123 -20.02 5.42 -9.83
CA CYS A 123 -20.76 6.52 -10.45
C CYS A 123 -21.43 7.46 -9.44
N GLU A 124 -21.68 7.02 -8.20
CA GLU A 124 -22.23 7.88 -7.16
C GLU A 124 -21.21 8.95 -6.72
N HIS A 125 -19.94 8.67 -6.89
CA HIS A 125 -18.83 9.53 -6.48
C HIS A 125 -18.05 10.10 -7.67
N LEU A 126 -18.15 9.48 -8.84
CA LEU A 126 -17.50 9.86 -10.10
C LEU A 126 -18.56 10.09 -11.18
N PRO A 127 -19.19 11.27 -11.23
CA PRO A 127 -20.29 11.55 -12.17
C PRO A 127 -19.88 11.46 -13.64
N GLU A 128 -18.57 11.49 -13.95
CA GLU A 128 -18.05 11.29 -15.32
C GLU A 128 -18.35 9.90 -15.87
N PHE A 129 -18.62 8.92 -15.00
CA PHE A 129 -19.02 7.57 -15.37
C PHE A 129 -20.54 7.41 -15.54
N ALA A 130 -21.34 8.43 -15.16
CA ALA A 130 -22.79 8.32 -15.15
C ALA A 130 -23.36 7.83 -16.48
N GLY A 131 -24.24 6.81 -16.42
CA GLY A 131 -24.89 6.21 -17.59
C GLY A 131 -24.02 5.27 -18.40
N ARG A 132 -22.79 4.97 -17.98
CA ARG A 132 -21.89 4.02 -18.63
C ARG A 132 -21.93 2.64 -17.96
N PRO A 133 -21.47 1.57 -18.67
CA PRO A 133 -21.36 0.22 -18.09
C PRO A 133 -20.53 0.19 -16.80
N GLN A 134 -19.56 1.09 -16.65
CA GLN A 134 -18.71 1.23 -15.47
C GLN A 134 -19.50 1.51 -14.18
N CYS A 135 -20.75 1.99 -14.27
CA CYS A 135 -21.61 2.16 -13.09
C CYS A 135 -21.98 0.86 -12.37
N ALA A 136 -21.72 -0.29 -12.98
CA ALA A 136 -21.85 -1.58 -12.30
C ALA A 136 -20.66 -1.89 -11.37
N ILE A 137 -19.55 -1.15 -11.49
CA ILE A 137 -18.34 -1.31 -10.66
C ILE A 137 -18.62 -0.70 -9.29
N THR A 138 -18.27 -1.44 -8.23
CA THR A 138 -18.34 -0.96 -6.85
C THR A 138 -16.98 -0.45 -6.37
N VAL A 139 -16.98 0.32 -5.26
CA VAL A 139 -15.74 0.73 -4.57
C VAL A 139 -14.90 -0.51 -4.20
N LYS A 140 -15.53 -1.59 -3.71
CA LYS A 140 -14.86 -2.86 -3.39
C LYS A 140 -14.15 -3.45 -4.60
N ASP A 141 -14.77 -3.43 -5.77
CA ASP A 141 -14.18 -4.01 -6.98
C ASP A 141 -12.87 -3.32 -7.36
N THR A 142 -12.74 -2.02 -7.11
CA THR A 142 -11.51 -1.27 -7.40
C THR A 142 -10.33 -1.74 -6.52
N ILE A 143 -10.54 -1.95 -5.23
CA ILE A 143 -9.48 -2.35 -4.29
C ILE A 143 -9.23 -3.86 -4.25
N THR A 144 -10.07 -4.67 -4.93
CA THR A 144 -9.88 -6.11 -5.09
C THR A 144 -9.41 -6.51 -6.49
N PHE A 145 -9.09 -5.52 -7.35
CA PHE A 145 -8.71 -5.74 -8.76
C PHE A 145 -9.75 -6.55 -9.54
N ALA A 146 -11.02 -6.20 -9.36
CA ALA A 146 -12.13 -6.95 -9.93
C ALA A 146 -13.13 -6.05 -10.68
N THR A 147 -12.71 -4.90 -11.19
CA THR A 147 -13.58 -3.96 -11.94
C THR A 147 -14.11 -4.56 -13.24
N GLY A 148 -13.43 -5.57 -13.77
CA GLY A 148 -13.77 -6.16 -15.07
C GLY A 148 -13.39 -5.29 -16.26
N LEU A 149 -12.61 -4.23 -16.09
CA LEU A 149 -12.07 -3.41 -17.17
C LEU A 149 -11.10 -4.22 -18.03
N GLY A 150 -11.03 -3.92 -19.31
CA GLY A 150 -10.15 -4.55 -20.30
C GLY A 150 -8.72 -4.02 -20.20
N TRP A 151 -8.15 -4.04 -18.98
CA TRP A 151 -6.86 -3.47 -18.64
C TRP A 151 -5.68 -4.38 -18.98
N GLN A 152 -4.57 -3.78 -19.46
CA GLN A 152 -3.30 -4.45 -19.71
C GLN A 152 -2.21 -3.80 -18.82
N GLU A 153 -1.55 -4.63 -18.00
CA GLU A 153 -0.55 -4.23 -17.03
C GLU A 153 0.83 -4.79 -17.42
N GLU A 154 1.37 -4.33 -18.54
CA GLU A 154 2.65 -4.78 -19.07
C GLU A 154 3.58 -3.57 -19.22
N TYR A 155 4.78 -3.62 -18.62
CA TYR A 155 5.70 -2.48 -18.59
C TYR A 155 6.84 -2.58 -19.60
N GLU A 156 7.36 -3.77 -19.86
CA GLU A 156 8.64 -3.99 -20.53
C GLU A 156 8.54 -4.86 -21.79
N ASP A 157 7.32 -5.09 -22.26
CA ASP A 157 7.08 -5.84 -23.49
C ASP A 157 7.37 -4.99 -24.75
N GLU A 158 7.79 -5.64 -25.84
CA GLU A 158 8.09 -4.99 -27.13
C GLU A 158 6.90 -4.21 -27.72
N VAL A 159 5.72 -4.36 -27.15
CA VAL A 159 4.47 -3.76 -27.61
C VAL A 159 4.00 -2.63 -26.70
N TYR A 160 4.87 -1.69 -26.39
CA TYR A 160 4.55 -0.47 -25.60
C TYR A 160 3.29 0.30 -26.04
N GLN A 161 2.88 0.13 -27.30
CA GLN A 161 1.73 0.87 -27.85
C GLN A 161 0.38 0.27 -27.46
N VAL A 162 0.35 -0.87 -26.85
CA VAL A 162 -0.87 -1.63 -26.55
C VAL A 162 -1.16 -1.71 -25.05
N SER A 163 -0.15 -1.59 -24.20
CA SER A 163 -0.31 -1.65 -22.75
C SER A 163 -1.06 -0.45 -22.20
N SER A 164 -2.17 -0.70 -21.51
CA SER A 164 -2.99 0.35 -20.89
C SER A 164 -2.21 1.15 -19.85
N VAL A 165 -1.39 0.49 -19.03
CA VAL A 165 -0.63 1.16 -17.97
C VAL A 165 0.40 2.14 -18.54
N ILE A 166 1.16 1.77 -19.56
CA ILE A 166 2.16 2.65 -20.20
C ILE A 166 1.47 3.80 -20.92
N ALA A 167 0.40 3.53 -21.66
CA ALA A 167 -0.37 4.55 -22.35
C ALA A 167 -1.00 5.54 -21.36
N MET A 168 -1.45 5.10 -20.20
CA MET A 168 -2.01 5.95 -19.16
C MET A 168 -0.93 6.79 -18.47
N LEU A 169 0.17 6.18 -18.01
CA LEU A 169 1.18 6.88 -17.22
C LEU A 169 2.06 7.81 -18.06
N PHE A 170 2.46 7.39 -19.26
CA PHE A 170 3.49 8.06 -20.04
C PHE A 170 3.05 8.45 -21.46
N GLY A 171 1.88 7.99 -21.89
CA GLY A 171 1.37 8.20 -23.26
C GLY A 171 0.16 9.13 -23.33
N SER A 172 -0.87 8.70 -24.07
CA SER A 172 -2.06 9.51 -24.35
C SER A 172 -2.91 9.83 -23.10
N GLY A 173 -2.83 9.01 -22.07
CA GLY A 173 -3.60 9.16 -20.83
C GLY A 173 -2.96 10.04 -19.75
N HIS A 174 -1.68 10.40 -19.87
CA HIS A 174 -0.92 11.00 -18.78
C HIS A 174 -1.47 12.33 -18.22
N ARG A 175 -2.26 13.07 -19.02
CA ARG A 175 -2.88 14.34 -18.60
C ARG A 175 -4.28 14.21 -18.01
N ASP A 176 -4.93 13.07 -18.27
CA ASP A 176 -6.30 12.80 -17.84
C ASP A 176 -6.45 11.29 -17.66
N GLN A 177 -5.88 10.78 -16.56
CA GLN A 177 -5.82 9.33 -16.32
C GLN A 177 -7.21 8.74 -16.12
N LEU A 178 -8.06 9.42 -15.37
CA LEU A 178 -9.43 8.98 -15.15
C LEU A 178 -10.24 8.96 -16.47
N GLY A 179 -10.07 9.99 -17.30
CA GLY A 179 -10.65 10.05 -18.64
C GLY A 179 -10.16 8.93 -19.57
N PHE A 180 -8.86 8.57 -19.47
CA PHE A 180 -8.29 7.43 -20.19
C PHE A 180 -8.94 6.11 -19.74
N ILE A 181 -9.05 5.88 -18.41
CA ILE A 181 -9.69 4.70 -17.83
C ILE A 181 -11.17 4.60 -18.26
N LEU A 182 -11.87 5.75 -18.40
CA LEU A 182 -13.24 5.81 -18.93
C LEU A 182 -13.36 5.27 -20.37
N GLY A 183 -12.26 5.29 -21.12
CA GLY A 183 -12.19 4.70 -22.46
C GLY A 183 -12.13 3.17 -22.48
N GLU A 184 -11.71 2.56 -21.36
CA GLU A 184 -11.60 1.11 -21.26
C GLU A 184 -12.99 0.44 -21.22
N LYS A 185 -13.08 -0.72 -21.89
CA LYS A 185 -14.32 -1.48 -21.93
C LYS A 185 -14.45 -2.36 -20.70
N VAL A 186 -15.65 -2.50 -20.18
CA VAL A 186 -15.98 -3.56 -19.23
C VAL A 186 -16.10 -4.87 -20.02
N VAL A 187 -15.14 -5.78 -19.81
CA VAL A 187 -15.02 -7.06 -20.53
C VAL A 187 -15.41 -8.27 -19.68
N ALA A 188 -15.62 -8.06 -18.38
CA ALA A 188 -16.13 -9.06 -17.46
C ALA A 188 -17.10 -8.40 -16.47
N THR A 189 -18.00 -9.18 -15.89
CA THR A 189 -18.90 -8.69 -14.84
C THR A 189 -18.06 -8.23 -13.65
N PRO A 190 -18.23 -6.98 -13.15
CA PRO A 190 -17.50 -6.51 -11.95
C PRO A 190 -17.69 -7.49 -10.78
N GLY A 191 -16.64 -7.62 -9.96
CA GLY A 191 -16.58 -8.53 -8.83
C GLY A 191 -16.28 -10.00 -9.16
N THR A 192 -16.26 -10.41 -10.45
CA THR A 192 -16.17 -11.84 -10.82
C THR A 192 -14.82 -12.28 -11.35
N ARG A 193 -14.00 -11.34 -11.84
CA ARG A 193 -12.70 -11.66 -12.45
C ARG A 193 -11.61 -10.79 -11.81
N TRP A 194 -10.65 -11.44 -11.16
CA TRP A 194 -9.45 -10.76 -10.69
C TRP A 194 -8.49 -10.48 -11.85
N SER A 195 -8.02 -9.24 -11.94
CA SER A 195 -7.00 -8.84 -12.90
C SER A 195 -6.23 -7.65 -12.32
N TYR A 196 -4.93 -7.85 -12.03
CA TYR A 196 -4.10 -6.77 -11.52
C TYR A 196 -4.15 -5.53 -12.42
N SER A 197 -4.35 -4.34 -11.82
CA SER A 197 -4.64 -3.14 -12.60
C SER A 197 -4.21 -1.87 -11.86
N THR A 198 -3.31 -1.11 -12.47
CA THR A 198 -3.02 0.26 -12.04
C THR A 198 -4.24 1.16 -12.27
N GLY A 199 -5.04 0.92 -13.33
CA GLY A 199 -6.28 1.67 -13.57
C GLY A 199 -7.29 1.55 -12.43
N ASP A 200 -7.45 0.35 -11.85
CA ASP A 200 -8.33 0.15 -10.69
C ASP A 200 -7.88 0.98 -9.48
N ALA A 201 -6.55 1.06 -9.26
CA ALA A 201 -5.98 1.85 -8.17
C ALA A 201 -6.13 3.36 -8.40
N GLU A 202 -6.07 3.84 -9.65
CA GLU A 202 -6.34 5.24 -9.97
C GLU A 202 -7.81 5.59 -9.72
N VAL A 203 -8.74 4.71 -10.06
CA VAL A 203 -10.16 4.89 -9.73
C VAL A 203 -10.34 4.93 -8.21
N ALA A 204 -9.71 4.01 -7.47
CA ALA A 204 -9.78 3.99 -5.99
C ALA A 204 -9.24 5.28 -5.39
N SER A 205 -8.09 5.79 -5.84
CA SER A 205 -7.51 7.03 -5.32
C SER A 205 -8.37 8.25 -5.66
N ALA A 206 -8.97 8.31 -6.85
CA ALA A 206 -9.92 9.36 -7.24
C ALA A 206 -11.18 9.35 -6.36
N LEU A 207 -11.73 8.16 -6.08
CA LEU A 207 -12.87 7.98 -5.15
C LEU A 207 -12.52 8.48 -3.75
N ALA A 208 -11.38 8.05 -3.20
CA ALA A 208 -10.92 8.48 -1.89
C ALA A 208 -10.75 10.00 -1.81
N LYS A 209 -10.08 10.61 -2.80
CA LYS A 209 -9.88 12.07 -2.85
C LYS A 209 -11.21 12.81 -2.84
N ARG A 210 -12.13 12.45 -3.73
CA ARG A 210 -13.42 13.15 -3.84
C ARG A 210 -14.28 12.98 -2.61
N ALA A 211 -14.26 11.81 -1.98
CA ALA A 211 -15.01 11.55 -0.78
C ALA A 211 -14.44 12.36 0.40
N LEU A 212 -13.14 12.25 0.65
CA LEU A 212 -12.47 12.88 1.79
C LEU A 212 -12.35 14.40 1.66
N ALA A 213 -12.20 14.92 0.43
CA ALA A 213 -12.09 16.36 0.20
C ALA A 213 -13.35 17.14 0.59
N ARG A 214 -14.53 16.49 0.67
CA ARG A 214 -15.77 17.12 1.12
C ARG A 214 -15.68 17.62 2.57
N THR A 215 -14.88 16.95 3.40
CA THR A 215 -14.70 17.28 4.81
C THR A 215 -13.35 17.93 5.09
N HIS A 216 -12.30 17.47 4.40
CA HIS A 216 -10.90 17.82 4.71
C HIS A 216 -10.25 18.75 3.69
N GLY A 217 -10.97 19.11 2.60
CA GLY A 217 -10.43 19.96 1.53
C GLY A 217 -9.44 19.25 0.63
N ASN A 218 -8.67 20.03 -0.13
CA ASN A 218 -7.76 19.48 -1.15
C ASN A 218 -6.60 18.66 -0.56
N ASP A 219 -6.16 18.98 0.65
CA ASP A 219 -5.06 18.30 1.34
C ASP A 219 -5.55 17.11 2.18
N ALA A 220 -6.70 16.55 1.82
CA ALA A 220 -7.37 15.49 2.59
C ALA A 220 -6.44 14.33 2.93
N PHE A 221 -5.62 13.84 2.00
CA PHE A 221 -4.73 12.69 2.22
C PHE A 221 -3.68 12.97 3.29
N TRP A 222 -3.18 14.22 3.36
CA TRP A 222 -2.28 14.65 4.43
C TRP A 222 -3.01 14.70 5.75
N ALA A 223 -4.16 15.38 5.80
CA ALA A 223 -4.94 15.56 7.03
C ALA A 223 -5.41 14.24 7.66
N VAL A 224 -5.79 13.24 6.84
CA VAL A 224 -6.37 11.99 7.36
C VAL A 224 -5.36 10.87 7.54
N LEU A 225 -4.20 10.89 6.85
CA LEU A 225 -3.21 9.81 6.87
C LEU A 225 -1.79 10.33 7.12
N PHE A 226 -1.19 11.05 6.17
CA PHE A 226 0.25 11.27 6.18
C PHE A 226 0.72 12.10 7.38
N ASP A 227 0.05 13.18 7.72
CA ASP A 227 0.40 14.01 8.89
C ASP A 227 0.17 13.25 10.20
N LYS A 228 -0.92 12.45 10.27
CA LYS A 228 -1.25 11.68 11.47
C LYS A 228 -0.19 10.66 11.81
N ILE A 229 0.38 9.99 10.81
CA ILE A 229 1.43 8.99 11.01
C ILE A 229 2.85 9.57 10.83
N GLY A 230 2.95 10.87 10.56
CA GLY A 230 4.22 11.58 10.45
C GLY A 230 5.03 11.26 9.19
N MET A 231 4.37 10.92 8.07
CA MET A 231 4.99 10.77 6.75
C MET A 231 5.23 12.14 6.09
N SER A 232 5.97 13.01 6.77
CA SER A 232 6.09 14.44 6.45
C SER A 232 6.81 14.74 5.13
N ARG A 233 7.49 13.76 4.56
CA ARG A 233 8.22 13.91 3.27
C ARG A 233 7.49 13.28 2.10
N THR A 234 6.23 12.89 2.29
CA THR A 234 5.42 12.28 1.22
C THR A 234 5.02 13.31 0.16
N VAL A 235 5.12 12.91 -1.10
CA VAL A 235 4.52 13.60 -2.24
C VAL A 235 3.58 12.61 -2.91
N PHE A 236 2.39 13.05 -3.22
CA PHE A 236 1.40 12.28 -3.97
C PHE A 236 1.10 13.07 -5.24
N GLU A 237 1.57 12.58 -6.39
CA GLU A 237 1.38 13.28 -7.66
C GLU A 237 -0.07 13.21 -8.14
N GLU A 238 -0.46 14.23 -8.89
CA GLU A 238 -1.76 14.32 -9.56
C GLU A 238 -1.56 14.61 -11.02
N ASP A 239 -2.46 14.10 -11.85
CA ASP A 239 -2.50 14.46 -13.25
C ASP A 239 -3.00 15.89 -13.47
N SER A 240 -3.06 16.36 -14.73
CA SER A 240 -3.50 17.73 -15.06
C SER A 240 -4.96 18.03 -14.70
N LYS A 241 -5.74 17.01 -14.37
CA LYS A 241 -7.15 17.11 -13.95
C LYS A 241 -7.32 17.02 -12.44
N GLY A 242 -6.22 16.83 -11.72
CA GLY A 242 -6.23 16.63 -10.27
C GLY A 242 -6.63 15.22 -9.84
N THR A 243 -6.47 14.24 -10.71
CA THR A 243 -6.61 12.82 -10.34
C THR A 243 -5.34 12.38 -9.62
N PRO A 244 -5.43 11.87 -8.38
CA PRO A 244 -4.25 11.35 -7.68
C PRO A 244 -3.74 10.11 -8.40
N MET A 245 -2.43 10.07 -8.66
CA MET A 245 -1.77 8.96 -9.35
C MET A 245 -1.39 7.85 -8.35
N GLY A 246 -2.41 7.33 -7.65
CA GLY A 246 -2.25 6.46 -6.48
C GLY A 246 -1.84 5.04 -6.79
N GLY A 247 -1.88 4.64 -8.04
CA GLY A 247 -1.39 3.34 -8.49
C GLY A 247 0.12 3.25 -8.60
N SER A 248 0.84 4.41 -8.66
CA SER A 248 2.27 4.41 -8.98
C SER A 248 3.07 5.61 -8.46
N MET A 249 2.52 6.82 -8.42
CA MET A 249 3.30 8.06 -8.29
C MET A 249 3.20 8.68 -6.89
N VAL A 250 3.43 7.87 -5.88
CA VAL A 250 3.64 8.33 -4.50
C VAL A 250 5.14 8.29 -4.20
N TYR A 251 5.67 9.34 -3.57
CA TYR A 251 7.07 9.43 -3.19
C TYR A 251 7.18 9.61 -1.69
N ALA A 252 8.00 8.79 -1.05
CA ALA A 252 8.30 8.91 0.36
C ALA A 252 9.73 8.42 0.66
N THR A 253 10.24 8.77 1.83
CA THR A 253 11.52 8.22 2.28
C THR A 253 11.33 6.76 2.75
N PRO A 254 12.38 5.92 2.77
CA PRO A 254 12.28 4.57 3.31
C PRO A 254 11.77 4.54 4.75
N ARG A 255 12.17 5.52 5.58
CA ARG A 255 11.67 5.65 6.95
C ARG A 255 10.19 6.02 7.02
N ASP A 256 9.67 6.81 6.06
CA ASP A 256 8.24 7.14 5.98
C ASP A 256 7.43 5.94 5.47
N TYR A 257 7.92 5.20 4.46
CA TYR A 257 7.29 3.93 4.07
C TYR A 257 7.21 2.94 5.23
N ALA A 258 8.24 2.90 6.10
CA ALA A 258 8.20 2.06 7.30
C ALA A 258 7.08 2.48 8.27
N LYS A 259 6.75 3.78 8.38
CA LYS A 259 5.61 4.25 9.18
C LYS A 259 4.28 3.72 8.63
N PHE A 260 4.12 3.68 7.31
CA PHE A 260 2.94 3.07 6.69
C PHE A 260 2.84 1.57 7.00
N GLY A 261 3.94 0.81 6.86
CA GLY A 261 3.98 -0.59 7.30
C GLY A 261 3.66 -0.76 8.79
N TRP A 262 4.17 0.15 9.63
CA TRP A 262 3.92 0.16 11.07
C TRP A 262 2.45 0.43 11.42
N LEU A 263 1.75 1.28 10.66
CA LEU A 263 0.31 1.48 10.81
C LEU A 263 -0.44 0.15 10.61
N PHE A 264 -0.12 -0.60 9.56
CA PHE A 264 -0.74 -1.89 9.28
C PHE A 264 -0.38 -2.96 10.32
N LEU A 265 0.87 -3.01 10.77
CA LEU A 265 1.30 -3.91 11.84
C LEU A 265 0.53 -3.66 13.16
N ASN A 266 0.07 -2.42 13.38
CA ASN A 266 -0.72 -2.03 14.55
C ASN A 266 -2.23 -1.99 14.28
N ASP A 267 -2.73 -2.83 13.39
CA ASP A 267 -4.17 -2.95 13.06
C ASP A 267 -4.83 -1.61 12.71
N GLY A 268 -4.11 -0.76 11.99
CA GLY A 268 -4.61 0.55 11.56
C GLY A 268 -4.72 1.59 12.68
N CYS A 269 -4.08 1.36 13.81
CA CYS A 269 -3.98 2.30 14.92
C CYS A 269 -2.67 3.07 14.91
N TRP A 270 -2.71 4.33 15.38
CA TRP A 270 -1.54 5.16 15.56
C TRP A 270 -1.69 6.04 16.80
N ASN A 271 -0.77 5.92 17.74
CA ASN A 271 -0.74 6.70 18.99
C ASN A 271 -2.09 6.73 19.75
N GLY A 272 -2.76 5.57 19.83
CA GLY A 272 -4.05 5.42 20.48
C GLY A 272 -5.25 5.86 19.61
N GLU A 273 -5.04 6.44 18.45
CA GLU A 273 -6.08 6.77 17.48
C GLU A 273 -6.21 5.65 16.44
N ARG A 274 -7.43 5.21 16.18
CA ARG A 274 -7.73 4.28 15.09
C ARG A 274 -7.85 5.08 13.79
N ILE A 275 -6.89 4.91 12.91
CA ILE A 275 -6.85 5.57 11.60
C ILE A 275 -7.69 4.77 10.60
N LEU A 276 -7.46 3.46 10.49
CA LEU A 276 -8.25 2.56 9.63
C LEU A 276 -9.44 1.95 10.39
N PRO A 277 -10.51 1.54 9.70
CA PRO A 277 -11.63 0.86 10.36
C PRO A 277 -11.18 -0.38 11.12
N GLU A 278 -11.89 -0.74 12.16
CA GLU A 278 -11.69 -2.03 12.84
C GLU A 278 -11.88 -3.19 11.85
N GLY A 279 -10.96 -4.15 11.86
CA GLY A 279 -10.96 -5.29 10.94
C GLY A 279 -10.48 -4.98 9.51
N TRP A 280 -10.18 -3.72 9.18
CA TRP A 280 -9.71 -3.34 7.85
C TRP A 280 -8.40 -4.05 7.48
N VAL A 281 -7.41 -4.04 8.38
CA VAL A 281 -6.13 -4.68 8.14
C VAL A 281 -6.34 -6.18 7.92
N LYS A 282 -7.11 -6.85 8.78
CA LYS A 282 -7.42 -8.28 8.62
C LYS A 282 -8.05 -8.58 7.27
N THR A 283 -9.04 -7.77 6.83
CA THR A 283 -9.69 -7.97 5.52
C THR A 283 -8.72 -7.71 4.39
N SER A 284 -7.91 -6.64 4.50
CA SER A 284 -6.91 -6.27 3.48
C SER A 284 -5.82 -7.34 3.31
N THR A 285 -5.53 -8.10 4.37
CA THR A 285 -4.50 -9.14 4.40
C THR A 285 -5.11 -10.56 4.39
N THR A 286 -6.30 -10.69 3.85
CA THR A 286 -6.97 -11.98 3.54
C THR A 286 -7.16 -12.07 2.04
N PRO A 287 -6.92 -13.25 1.40
CA PRO A 287 -7.16 -13.40 -0.03
C PRO A 287 -8.57 -12.99 -0.41
N SER A 288 -8.69 -12.12 -1.41
CA SER A 288 -9.99 -11.63 -1.88
C SER A 288 -10.76 -12.70 -2.64
N GLU A 289 -12.10 -12.68 -2.55
CA GLU A 289 -12.96 -13.64 -3.25
C GLU A 289 -12.68 -13.70 -4.76
N PRO A 290 -12.51 -12.58 -5.49
CA PRO A 290 -12.17 -12.62 -6.91
C PRO A 290 -10.82 -13.29 -7.17
N PHE A 291 -9.81 -13.11 -6.27
CA PHE A 291 -8.54 -13.82 -6.40
C PHE A 291 -8.71 -15.32 -6.16
N ILE A 292 -9.44 -15.73 -5.11
CA ILE A 292 -9.72 -17.14 -4.82
C ILE A 292 -10.45 -17.82 -6.00
N ALA A 293 -11.36 -17.10 -6.63
CA ALA A 293 -12.12 -17.62 -7.79
C ALA A 293 -11.31 -17.62 -9.11
N SER A 294 -10.16 -16.94 -9.17
CA SER A 294 -9.34 -16.84 -10.38
C SER A 294 -8.49 -18.09 -10.59
N ASP A 295 -7.84 -18.19 -11.76
CA ASP A 295 -6.82 -19.19 -12.09
C ASP A 295 -5.37 -18.69 -11.88
N LYS A 296 -5.20 -17.49 -11.32
CA LYS A 296 -3.89 -16.88 -11.11
C LYS A 296 -3.05 -17.67 -10.12
N LYS A 297 -1.78 -17.84 -10.44
CA LYS A 297 -0.75 -18.47 -9.59
C LYS A 297 0.10 -17.38 -8.94
N GLY A 298 0.88 -17.75 -7.95
CA GLY A 298 1.77 -16.83 -7.20
C GLY A 298 1.11 -16.30 -5.94
N GLU A 299 1.55 -15.11 -5.51
CA GLU A 299 1.11 -14.50 -4.27
C GLU A 299 -0.39 -14.15 -4.30
N PRO A 300 -1.17 -14.62 -3.31
CA PRO A 300 -2.55 -14.18 -3.15
C PRO A 300 -2.64 -12.68 -2.87
N SER A 301 -3.72 -12.08 -3.37
CA SER A 301 -3.98 -10.65 -3.19
C SER A 301 -5.24 -10.41 -2.36
N GLY A 302 -5.10 -9.51 -1.37
CA GLY A 302 -6.21 -8.94 -0.60
C GLY A 302 -6.66 -7.59 -1.17
N TYR A 303 -6.87 -6.59 -0.28
CA TYR A 303 -7.17 -5.22 -0.70
C TYR A 303 -5.86 -4.49 -1.06
N MET A 304 -5.32 -4.81 -2.25
CA MET A 304 -4.06 -4.25 -2.77
C MET A 304 -2.82 -4.56 -1.91
N TRP A 305 -2.82 -5.71 -1.23
CA TRP A 305 -1.69 -6.29 -0.52
C TRP A 305 -1.39 -7.67 -1.06
N TRP A 306 -0.11 -8.03 -1.15
CA TRP A 306 0.39 -9.37 -1.47
C TRP A 306 0.59 -10.16 -0.19
N LEU A 307 0.21 -11.45 -0.21
CA LEU A 307 0.01 -12.21 1.01
C LEU A 307 0.83 -13.50 1.01
N ASN A 308 1.47 -13.81 2.13
CA ASN A 308 1.98 -15.14 2.38
C ASN A 308 0.85 -16.04 2.92
N ALA A 309 -0.06 -16.40 2.04
CA ALA A 309 -1.24 -17.19 2.37
C ALA A 309 -1.39 -18.38 1.42
N GLU A 310 -1.84 -19.53 1.95
CA GLU A 310 -2.26 -20.66 1.13
C GLU A 310 -3.72 -20.52 0.68
N ILE A 311 -4.06 -21.13 -0.44
CA ILE A 311 -5.45 -21.28 -0.88
C ILE A 311 -5.71 -22.77 -1.14
N PRO A 312 -6.12 -23.53 -0.09
CA PRO A 312 -6.28 -24.98 -0.18
C PRO A 312 -7.25 -25.44 -1.28
N SER A 313 -8.34 -24.68 -1.53
CA SER A 313 -9.31 -24.96 -2.57
C SER A 313 -8.73 -24.91 -4.00
N ARG A 314 -7.54 -24.35 -4.16
CA ARG A 314 -6.81 -24.22 -5.43
C ARG A 314 -5.46 -24.92 -5.42
N GLU A 315 -5.13 -25.63 -4.36
CA GLU A 315 -3.80 -26.27 -4.16
C GLU A 315 -2.64 -25.26 -4.28
N LEU A 316 -2.88 -23.98 -3.94
CA LEU A 316 -1.84 -22.96 -3.88
C LEU A 316 -1.19 -22.96 -2.50
N PRO A 317 0.12 -23.27 -2.40
CA PRO A 317 0.84 -23.24 -1.13
C PRO A 317 1.20 -21.80 -0.75
N PHE A 318 1.72 -21.62 0.46
CA PHE A 318 2.36 -20.37 0.89
C PHE A 318 3.48 -20.01 -0.09
N PRO A 319 3.47 -18.81 -0.70
CA PRO A 319 4.51 -18.41 -1.65
C PRO A 319 5.87 -18.22 -0.96
N TRP A 320 5.91 -17.65 0.23
CA TRP A 320 7.12 -17.37 1.00
C TRP A 320 7.35 -18.44 2.07
N LYS A 321 7.94 -19.56 1.63
CA LYS A 321 7.94 -20.84 2.38
C LYS A 321 8.72 -20.81 3.69
N ASN A 322 9.76 -19.99 3.80
CA ASN A 322 10.61 -19.90 4.98
C ASN A 322 10.23 -18.72 5.87
N SER A 323 9.32 -17.86 5.42
CA SER A 323 8.82 -16.70 6.15
C SER A 323 7.59 -17.06 6.99
N PRO A 324 7.32 -16.33 8.08
CA PRO A 324 6.09 -16.49 8.83
C PRO A 324 4.84 -16.40 7.96
N HIS A 325 3.85 -17.23 8.21
CA HIS A 325 2.64 -17.34 7.40
C HIS A 325 1.73 -16.11 7.47
N ASP A 326 1.91 -15.27 8.47
CA ASP A 326 1.19 -14.00 8.64
C ASP A 326 1.88 -12.80 7.97
N ALA A 327 2.97 -13.05 7.22
CA ALA A 327 3.67 -12.02 6.47
C ALA A 327 2.82 -11.54 5.28
N TYR A 328 2.90 -10.24 5.00
CA TYR A 328 2.31 -9.63 3.82
C TYR A 328 3.15 -8.44 3.35
N GLY A 329 2.95 -8.01 2.11
CA GLY A 329 3.76 -6.96 1.52
C GLY A 329 3.01 -6.04 0.57
N ALA A 330 3.42 -4.77 0.55
CA ALA A 330 3.19 -3.87 -0.56
C ALA A 330 4.42 -3.91 -1.46
N ILE A 331 4.22 -4.23 -2.74
CA ILE A 331 5.30 -4.51 -3.70
C ILE A 331 5.14 -3.59 -4.90
N GLY A 332 6.23 -2.95 -5.30
CA GLY A 332 6.28 -2.02 -6.42
C GLY A 332 7.36 -2.37 -7.43
N HIS A 333 7.10 -1.98 -8.67
CA HIS A 333 8.01 -2.19 -9.79
C HIS A 333 9.42 -1.72 -9.47
N TRP A 334 10.42 -2.38 -10.03
CA TRP A 334 11.84 -2.12 -9.81
C TRP A 334 12.30 -2.18 -8.35
N GLY A 335 11.62 -3.02 -7.54
CA GLY A 335 12.13 -3.40 -6.23
C GLY A 335 11.75 -2.50 -5.07
N GLN A 336 10.54 -1.97 -5.06
CA GLN A 336 9.98 -1.27 -3.91
C GLN A 336 9.22 -2.25 -3.03
N TYR A 337 9.58 -2.35 -1.76
CA TYR A 337 8.97 -3.30 -0.82
C TYR A 337 8.66 -2.65 0.52
N ILE A 338 7.47 -2.89 1.03
CA ILE A 338 7.12 -2.75 2.45
C ILE A 338 6.62 -4.11 2.92
N MET A 339 7.47 -4.88 3.60
CA MET A 339 7.11 -6.18 4.14
C MET A 339 6.75 -6.04 5.61
N VAL A 340 5.65 -6.64 6.01
CA VAL A 340 5.14 -6.63 7.39
C VAL A 340 5.00 -8.04 7.88
N VAL A 341 5.56 -8.33 9.06
CA VAL A 341 5.52 -9.66 9.71
C VAL A 341 4.98 -9.48 11.13
N PRO A 342 3.64 -9.59 11.33
CA PRO A 342 3.01 -9.33 12.62
C PRO A 342 3.54 -10.20 13.76
N SER A 343 3.67 -11.52 13.56
CA SER A 343 4.16 -12.46 14.59
C SER A 343 5.60 -12.16 15.04
N ALA A 344 6.36 -11.46 14.20
CA ALA A 344 7.73 -11.05 14.52
C ALA A 344 7.82 -9.59 14.96
N ASP A 345 6.73 -8.83 15.00
CA ASP A 345 6.72 -7.38 15.24
C ASP A 345 7.76 -6.65 14.37
N LEU A 346 7.76 -6.96 13.06
CA LEU A 346 8.78 -6.55 12.10
C LEU A 346 8.16 -5.82 10.91
N VAL A 347 8.79 -4.71 10.52
CA VAL A 347 8.58 -4.06 9.21
C VAL A 347 9.91 -3.94 8.50
N VAL A 348 9.95 -4.34 7.24
CA VAL A 348 11.12 -4.18 6.37
C VAL A 348 10.74 -3.31 5.18
N VAL A 349 11.51 -2.28 4.92
CA VAL A 349 11.38 -1.47 3.71
C VAL A 349 12.64 -1.64 2.88
N ARG A 350 12.47 -1.90 1.60
CA ARG A 350 13.54 -1.83 0.61
C ARG A 350 13.10 -0.92 -0.51
N THR A 351 13.97 -0.04 -0.94
CA THR A 351 13.83 0.77 -2.16
C THR A 351 14.95 0.43 -3.15
N GLY A 352 14.66 0.48 -4.44
CA GLY A 352 15.63 0.10 -5.45
C GLY A 352 15.26 0.58 -6.85
N ASP A 353 16.12 0.24 -7.82
CA ASP A 353 15.97 0.52 -9.25
C ASP A 353 16.39 -0.72 -10.08
N ASP A 354 15.89 -1.89 -9.68
CA ASP A 354 16.14 -3.16 -10.36
C ASP A 354 15.49 -3.15 -11.75
N ARG A 355 16.16 -3.65 -12.78
CA ARG A 355 15.61 -3.66 -14.14
C ARG A 355 15.28 -5.07 -14.64
N ASP A 356 16.16 -6.02 -14.41
CA ASP A 356 16.06 -7.37 -14.97
C ASP A 356 15.95 -8.45 -13.89
N ASP A 357 16.12 -8.08 -12.61
CA ASP A 357 16.05 -9.00 -11.48
C ASP A 357 14.99 -8.53 -10.48
N TYR A 358 14.47 -9.49 -9.72
CA TYR A 358 13.52 -9.24 -8.64
C TYR A 358 14.11 -9.74 -7.31
N VAL A 359 13.85 -8.97 -6.25
CA VAL A 359 14.15 -9.46 -4.90
C VAL A 359 13.22 -10.63 -4.59
N ASP A 360 13.80 -11.73 -4.13
CA ASP A 360 13.06 -12.83 -3.52
C ASP A 360 12.53 -12.37 -2.16
N GLU A 361 11.21 -12.23 -2.03
CA GLU A 361 10.53 -11.72 -0.83
C GLU A 361 10.79 -12.61 0.38
N ASP A 362 10.78 -13.93 0.19
CA ASP A 362 11.06 -14.90 1.25
C ASP A 362 12.47 -14.72 1.81
N LYS A 363 13.44 -14.49 0.93
CA LYS A 363 14.83 -14.23 1.30
C LYS A 363 15.01 -12.84 1.93
N LEU A 364 14.32 -11.81 1.43
CA LEU A 364 14.33 -10.48 2.05
C LEU A 364 13.82 -10.54 3.50
N ILE A 365 12.70 -11.21 3.73
CA ILE A 365 12.10 -11.35 5.06
C ILE A 365 13.01 -12.15 5.97
N THR A 366 13.50 -13.33 5.53
CA THR A 366 14.30 -14.23 6.38
C THR A 366 15.65 -13.63 6.76
N LEU A 367 16.34 -12.96 5.85
CA LEU A 367 17.60 -12.26 6.14
C LEU A 367 17.36 -11.08 7.09
N SER A 368 16.27 -10.33 6.91
CA SER A 368 15.93 -9.22 7.79
C SER A 368 15.56 -9.69 9.20
N LEU A 369 14.86 -10.81 9.32
CA LEU A 369 14.58 -11.47 10.60
C LEU A 369 15.88 -11.88 11.31
N ALA A 370 16.83 -12.46 10.59
CA ALA A 370 18.12 -12.87 11.15
C ALA A 370 18.93 -11.69 11.71
N VAL A 371 18.91 -10.54 11.01
CA VAL A 371 19.54 -9.30 11.50
C VAL A 371 18.82 -8.76 12.74
N ALA A 372 17.49 -8.82 12.79
CA ALA A 372 16.66 -8.18 13.82
C ALA A 372 16.49 -8.99 15.11
N GLN A 373 16.88 -10.29 15.12
CA GLN A 373 16.86 -11.16 16.30
C GLN A 373 18.07 -10.91 17.24
#